data_37b6323998889215c144b425061209ea
#
_entry.id   37b6323998889215c144b425061209ea
#
_cell.length_a   1.000
_cell.length_b   1.000
_cell.length_c   1.000
_cell.angle_alpha   90.00
_cell.angle_beta   90.00
_cell.angle_gamma   90.00
#
_symmetry.space_group_name_H-M   'P 1'
#
loop_
_entity.id
_entity.type
_entity.pdbx_description
1 polymer ?
#
loop_
_entity_poly.entity_id
_entity_poly.type
_entity_poly.pdbx_seq_one_letter_code
_entity_poly.pdbx_strand_id
1 'polypeptide(L)'
;MGCARQVDIVGVKFRLGVLTPIIKGINHQRLKQEGGIQWPCPDTSHPGTRFLYADSFPRGERAKFVGFKQGPPAEEMPSKRFPLILNTGRILYHWHGGTITKRSEELLKRSPELEININPDDGSKYSINDGEVARIISKRGKLEGKIVFSDKMKSGEIFIPFVKLNKFAANFLTNSAYDPTSKIPEYKVCAVRIENVN
;
A
#
# COMPACT_ATOMS: atom_id res chain seq x y z
N MET A 1 18.00 -3.32 32.14
CA MET A 1 16.88 -2.36 32.37
C MET A 1 16.45 -1.60 31.11
N GLY A 2 17.31 -1.36 30.14
CA GLY A 2 16.96 -0.57 28.95
C GLY A 2 15.94 -1.18 28.01
N CYS A 3 16.01 -2.47 27.72
CA CYS A 3 15.12 -3.11 26.74
C CYS A 3 13.66 -3.23 27.24
N ALA A 4 13.46 -3.45 28.54
CA ALA A 4 12.12 -3.54 29.11
C ALA A 4 11.35 -2.19 29.05
N ARG A 5 12.05 -1.04 29.19
CA ARG A 5 11.42 0.28 29.13
C ARG A 5 11.01 0.69 27.71
N GLN A 6 11.69 0.20 26.70
CA GLN A 6 11.32 0.52 25.31
C GLN A 6 9.98 -0.10 24.92
N VAL A 7 9.61 -1.15 25.60
CA VAL A 7 8.36 -1.86 25.38
C VAL A 7 7.23 -1.31 26.23
N ASP A 8 7.57 -0.69 27.35
CA ASP A 8 6.60 0.03 28.17
C ASP A 8 6.01 1.26 27.45
N ILE A 9 6.73 1.86 26.47
CA ILE A 9 6.22 2.95 25.63
C ILE A 9 5.07 2.48 24.71
N VAL A 10 5.01 1.21 24.41
CA VAL A 10 3.96 0.60 23.55
C VAL A 10 2.90 -0.10 24.38
N GLY A 11 2.98 -0.03 25.73
CA GLY A 11 2.01 -0.65 26.65
C GLY A 11 2.07 -2.18 26.71
N VAL A 12 3.08 -2.79 26.13
CA VAL A 12 3.29 -4.24 26.15
C VAL A 12 4.59 -4.54 26.84
N LYS A 13 4.55 -5.14 28.04
CA LYS A 13 5.74 -5.65 28.75
C LYS A 13 6.34 -6.85 28.00
N PHE A 14 6.89 -6.59 26.83
CA PHE A 14 7.61 -7.59 26.09
C PHE A 14 9.00 -7.76 26.70
N ARG A 15 9.28 -8.92 27.19
CA ARG A 15 10.65 -9.38 27.41
C ARG A 15 11.23 -9.75 26.04
N LEU A 16 11.39 -8.75 25.16
CA LEU A 16 11.88 -8.93 23.79
C LEU A 16 13.21 -9.73 23.76
N GLY A 17 14.08 -9.52 24.74
CA GLY A 17 15.33 -10.27 24.87
C GLY A 17 15.15 -11.76 25.18
N VAL A 18 13.99 -12.17 25.72
CA VAL A 18 13.70 -13.58 25.99
C VAL A 18 12.96 -14.23 24.82
N LEU A 19 12.07 -13.48 24.17
CA LEU A 19 11.27 -13.99 23.07
C LEU A 19 11.98 -13.89 21.71
N THR A 20 12.95 -12.99 21.58
CA THR A 20 13.71 -12.78 20.36
C THR A 20 15.19 -12.63 20.66
N PRO A 21 15.92 -13.76 20.83
CA PRO A 21 17.36 -13.75 21.10
C PRO A 21 18.15 -12.90 20.11
N ILE A 22 17.68 -12.79 18.88
CA ILE A 22 18.33 -12.07 17.77
C ILE A 22 18.44 -10.55 17.96
N ILE A 23 17.78 -9.95 18.95
CA ILE A 23 17.86 -8.51 19.27
C ILE A 23 18.38 -8.24 20.69
N LYS A 24 18.83 -9.24 21.41
CA LYS A 24 19.27 -9.14 22.81
C LYS A 24 20.42 -8.16 23.01
N GLY A 25 21.26 -8.00 22.00
CA GLY A 25 22.38 -7.07 22.01
C GLY A 25 22.01 -5.61 21.77
N ILE A 26 20.76 -5.31 21.39
CA ILE A 26 20.30 -3.94 21.13
C ILE A 26 19.70 -3.34 22.40
N ASN A 27 20.25 -2.21 22.84
CA ASN A 27 19.74 -1.46 23.98
C ASN A 27 19.86 0.06 23.74
N HIS A 28 19.18 0.85 24.55
CA HIS A 28 19.15 2.31 24.40
C HIS A 28 20.51 2.99 24.44
N GLN A 29 21.41 2.52 25.29
CA GLN A 29 22.73 3.10 25.41
C GLN A 29 23.52 2.91 24.12
N ARG A 30 23.55 1.69 23.57
CA ARG A 30 24.21 1.41 22.31
C ARG A 30 23.59 2.15 21.14
N LEU A 31 22.25 2.20 21.06
CA LEU A 31 21.56 2.95 20.01
C LEU A 31 21.91 4.44 20.01
N LYS A 32 22.12 5.04 21.20
CA LYS A 32 22.57 6.42 21.32
C LYS A 32 24.03 6.61 20.91
N GLN A 33 24.87 5.65 21.25
CA GLN A 33 26.33 5.71 20.97
C GLN A 33 26.63 5.42 19.50
N GLU A 34 25.95 4.46 18.90
CA GLU A 34 26.23 3.93 17.57
C GLU A 34 25.32 4.54 16.47
N GLY A 35 24.33 5.37 16.85
CA GLY A 35 23.40 5.99 15.90
C GLY A 35 22.38 5.02 15.26
N GLY A 36 22.42 3.76 15.67
CA GLY A 36 21.57 2.68 15.18
C GLY A 36 22.32 1.37 15.10
N ILE A 37 21.61 0.23 15.26
CA ILE A 37 22.20 -1.11 15.20
C ILE A 37 21.30 -1.99 14.34
N GLN A 38 21.86 -2.61 13.32
CA GLN A 38 21.13 -3.52 12.45
C GLN A 38 21.00 -4.91 13.09
N TRP A 39 19.79 -5.46 13.08
CA TRP A 39 19.56 -6.82 13.55
C TRP A 39 19.81 -7.86 12.44
N PRO A 40 20.09 -9.12 12.76
CA PRO A 40 20.27 -9.73 14.07
C PRO A 40 21.44 -9.15 14.86
N CYS A 41 21.23 -9.01 16.20
CA CYS A 41 22.25 -8.59 17.15
C CYS A 41 22.05 -9.37 18.46
N PRO A 42 22.54 -10.63 18.55
CA PRO A 42 22.18 -11.58 19.61
C PRO A 42 22.75 -11.24 20.99
N ASP A 43 23.82 -10.48 21.03
CA ASP A 43 24.48 -10.08 22.28
C ASP A 43 25.13 -8.69 22.18
N THR A 44 25.60 -8.16 23.31
CA THR A 44 26.15 -6.80 23.39
C THR A 44 27.53 -6.64 22.75
N SER A 45 28.23 -7.73 22.46
CA SER A 45 29.53 -7.71 21.77
C SER A 45 29.35 -7.78 20.24
N HIS A 46 28.17 -8.18 19.76
CA HIS A 46 27.89 -8.30 18.35
C HIS A 46 27.73 -6.92 17.68
N PRO A 47 28.42 -6.64 16.56
CA PRO A 47 28.42 -5.32 15.92
C PRO A 47 27.11 -4.93 15.22
N GLY A 48 26.17 -5.85 15.16
CA GLY A 48 25.00 -5.78 14.26
C GLY A 48 25.22 -6.53 12.96
N THR A 49 24.15 -6.79 12.22
CA THR A 49 24.19 -7.57 10.97
C THR A 49 23.99 -6.66 9.77
N ARG A 50 25.07 -6.30 9.11
CA ARG A 50 25.03 -5.37 7.97
C ARG A 50 24.23 -5.92 6.78
N PHE A 51 24.36 -7.22 6.52
CA PHE A 51 23.64 -7.92 5.44
C PHE A 51 23.04 -9.20 6.00
N LEU A 52 21.71 -9.36 5.83
CA LEU A 52 21.04 -10.61 6.20
C LEU A 52 21.51 -11.73 5.27
N TYR A 53 21.72 -12.91 5.86
CA TYR A 53 22.08 -14.12 5.12
C TYR A 53 23.37 -13.99 4.29
N ALA A 54 24.35 -13.20 4.75
CA ALA A 54 25.62 -13.02 4.06
C ALA A 54 26.36 -14.36 3.84
N ASP A 55 26.34 -15.23 4.86
CA ASP A 55 27.08 -16.50 4.84
C ASP A 55 26.17 -17.71 4.57
N SER A 56 24.96 -17.71 5.09
CA SER A 56 24.00 -18.82 4.94
C SER A 56 22.55 -18.39 5.17
N PHE A 57 21.60 -19.18 4.68
CA PHE A 57 20.19 -19.02 4.99
C PHE A 57 19.79 -19.91 6.18
N PRO A 58 18.73 -19.58 6.95
CA PRO A 58 18.28 -20.36 8.11
C PRO A 58 17.92 -21.82 7.79
N ARG A 59 17.68 -22.14 6.54
CA ARG A 59 17.28 -23.48 6.06
C ARG A 59 18.31 -24.14 5.14
N GLY A 60 19.54 -23.65 5.12
CA GLY A 60 20.62 -24.19 4.30
C GLY A 60 21.54 -23.13 3.72
N GLU A 61 22.52 -23.54 2.94
CA GLU A 61 23.53 -22.65 2.34
C GLU A 61 22.98 -21.78 1.20
N ARG A 62 21.88 -22.21 0.57
CA ARG A 62 21.29 -21.52 -0.59
C ARG A 62 19.82 -21.29 -0.41
N ALA A 63 19.31 -20.22 -1.04
CA ALA A 63 17.88 -19.97 -1.14
C ALA A 63 17.20 -21.11 -1.91
N LYS A 64 16.04 -21.54 -1.45
CA LYS A 64 15.24 -22.56 -2.10
C LYS A 64 14.21 -21.92 -3.03
N PHE A 65 14.26 -22.25 -4.31
CA PHE A 65 13.18 -21.95 -5.24
C PHE A 65 12.02 -22.93 -5.02
N VAL A 66 10.83 -22.37 -4.84
CA VAL A 66 9.60 -23.14 -4.71
C VAL A 66 8.74 -22.87 -5.94
N GLY A 67 8.53 -23.91 -6.74
CA GLY A 67 7.61 -23.84 -7.87
C GLY A 67 6.16 -23.71 -7.38
N PHE A 68 5.37 -22.87 -8.05
CA PHE A 68 3.96 -22.75 -7.80
C PHE A 68 3.20 -22.66 -9.14
N LYS A 69 1.94 -23.07 -9.11
CA LYS A 69 1.04 -22.87 -10.24
C LYS A 69 0.35 -21.51 -10.09
N GLN A 70 0.24 -20.78 -11.21
CA GLN A 70 -0.55 -19.56 -11.21
C GLN A 70 -2.00 -19.92 -10.85
N GLY A 71 -2.57 -19.17 -9.94
CA GLY A 71 -3.97 -19.27 -9.55
C GLY A 71 -4.92 -18.72 -10.61
N PRO A 72 -6.23 -18.75 -10.36
CA PRO A 72 -7.23 -18.14 -11.23
C PRO A 72 -7.00 -16.63 -11.34
N PRO A 73 -7.56 -15.97 -12.37
CA PRO A 73 -7.55 -14.52 -12.44
C PRO A 73 -8.30 -13.90 -11.24
N ALA A 74 -8.23 -12.57 -11.13
CA ALA A 74 -8.98 -11.82 -10.14
C ALA A 74 -10.48 -12.14 -10.22
N GLU A 75 -11.17 -12.08 -9.07
CA GLU A 75 -12.61 -12.38 -8.96
C GLU A 75 -13.46 -11.51 -9.91
N GLU A 76 -13.05 -10.27 -10.12
CA GLU A 76 -13.78 -9.33 -10.94
C GLU A 76 -12.95 -8.79 -12.10
N MET A 77 -13.01 -9.48 -13.23
CA MET A 77 -12.36 -9.06 -14.47
C MET A 77 -13.25 -8.13 -15.30
N PRO A 78 -12.66 -7.32 -16.21
CA PRO A 78 -13.43 -6.46 -17.11
C PRO A 78 -14.51 -7.20 -17.91
N SER A 79 -15.59 -6.50 -18.18
CA SER A 79 -16.73 -6.99 -18.94
C SER A 79 -17.27 -5.87 -19.86
N LYS A 80 -18.21 -6.22 -20.75
CA LYS A 80 -18.87 -5.20 -21.60
C LYS A 80 -19.50 -4.06 -20.79
N ARG A 81 -20.02 -4.34 -19.59
CA ARG A 81 -20.67 -3.34 -18.71
C ARG A 81 -19.67 -2.53 -17.90
N PHE A 82 -18.55 -3.12 -17.52
CA PHE A 82 -17.48 -2.52 -16.72
C PHE A 82 -16.14 -2.80 -17.39
N PRO A 83 -15.78 -2.04 -18.43
CA PRO A 83 -14.68 -2.40 -19.33
C PRO A 83 -13.29 -2.05 -18.83
N LEU A 84 -13.17 -1.34 -17.71
CA LEU A 84 -11.92 -0.84 -17.17
C LEU A 84 -11.53 -1.56 -15.89
N ILE A 85 -10.24 -1.69 -15.65
CA ILE A 85 -9.69 -2.20 -14.38
C ILE A 85 -9.37 -1.01 -13.47
N LEU A 86 -9.97 -0.99 -12.29
CA LEU A 86 -9.57 -0.10 -11.21
C LEU A 86 -8.39 -0.70 -10.46
N ASN A 87 -7.28 0.00 -10.45
CA ASN A 87 -6.15 -0.23 -9.55
C ASN A 87 -6.15 0.83 -8.45
N THR A 88 -5.92 0.41 -7.21
CA THR A 88 -5.87 1.32 -6.07
C THR A 88 -4.48 1.35 -5.44
N GLY A 89 -4.08 2.47 -4.86
CA GLY A 89 -2.74 2.59 -4.30
C GLY A 89 -2.53 3.82 -3.43
N ARG A 90 -1.27 4.16 -3.23
CA ARG A 90 -0.83 5.29 -2.42
C ARG A 90 -0.43 6.46 -3.31
N ILE A 91 -0.47 7.66 -2.72
CA ILE A 91 0.09 8.88 -3.31
C ILE A 91 1.13 9.48 -2.38
N LEU A 92 1.97 10.36 -2.92
CA LEU A 92 3.14 10.89 -2.20
C LEU A 92 2.75 11.69 -0.95
N TYR A 93 1.75 12.55 -1.04
CA TYR A 93 1.46 13.54 -0.01
C TYR A 93 0.51 13.04 1.09
N HIS A 94 -0.12 11.89 0.90
CA HIS A 94 -1.04 11.34 1.89
C HIS A 94 -0.70 9.90 2.27
N TRP A 95 -0.59 9.68 3.57
CA TRP A 95 -0.36 8.35 4.12
C TRP A 95 -1.66 7.54 4.18
N HIS A 96 -1.73 6.45 3.40
CA HIS A 96 -2.89 5.56 3.30
C HIS A 96 -4.21 6.33 3.05
N GLY A 97 -5.19 6.19 3.96
CA GLY A 97 -6.48 6.88 3.89
C GLY A 97 -6.44 8.38 4.26
N GLY A 98 -5.26 8.91 4.57
CA GLY A 98 -5.06 10.32 4.88
C GLY A 98 -5.51 10.77 6.26
N THR A 99 -5.84 9.86 7.17
CA THR A 99 -6.39 10.20 8.51
C THR A 99 -5.47 11.14 9.30
N ILE A 100 -4.16 10.96 9.19
CA ILE A 100 -3.16 11.80 9.85
C ILE A 100 -2.74 12.95 8.94
N THR A 101 -2.34 12.66 7.70
CA THR A 101 -1.74 13.64 6.79
C THR A 101 -2.69 14.74 6.36
N LYS A 102 -4.01 14.51 6.33
CA LYS A 102 -5.02 15.56 6.11
C LYS A 102 -5.12 16.61 7.23
N ARG A 103 -4.48 16.38 8.37
CA ARG A 103 -4.37 17.38 9.45
C ARG A 103 -3.24 18.38 9.21
N SER A 104 -2.35 18.09 8.24
CA SER A 104 -1.31 19.01 7.80
C SER A 104 -1.83 19.83 6.63
N GLU A 105 -1.99 21.14 6.84
CA GLU A 105 -2.45 22.07 5.80
C GLU A 105 -1.53 22.07 4.58
N GLU A 106 -0.22 21.97 4.78
CA GLU A 106 0.75 21.96 3.68
C GLU A 106 0.63 20.71 2.79
N LEU A 107 0.39 19.54 3.39
CA LEU A 107 0.16 18.31 2.63
C LEU A 107 -1.21 18.36 1.91
N LEU A 108 -2.22 18.92 2.57
CA LEU A 108 -3.54 19.08 1.98
C LEU A 108 -3.54 20.08 0.80
N LYS A 109 -2.77 21.17 0.88
CA LYS A 109 -2.59 22.10 -0.25
C LYS A 109 -1.93 21.44 -1.47
N ARG A 110 -1.03 20.47 -1.25
CA ARG A 110 -0.34 19.77 -2.35
C ARG A 110 -1.19 18.69 -3.03
N SER A 111 -2.16 18.13 -2.34
CA SER A 111 -3.08 17.13 -2.88
C SER A 111 -4.45 17.32 -2.23
N PRO A 112 -5.22 18.35 -2.66
CA PRO A 112 -6.45 18.77 -2.00
C PRO A 112 -7.67 17.95 -2.42
N GLU A 113 -7.62 17.31 -3.57
CA GLU A 113 -8.77 16.66 -4.20
C GLU A 113 -8.46 15.22 -4.66
N LEU A 114 -9.51 14.48 -4.93
CA LEU A 114 -9.37 13.11 -5.42
C LEU A 114 -9.06 13.13 -6.92
N GLU A 115 -7.84 12.78 -7.26
CA GLU A 115 -7.38 12.61 -8.63
C GLU A 115 -7.57 11.16 -9.10
N ILE A 116 -8.06 11.01 -10.32
CA ILE A 116 -8.30 9.76 -11.01
C ILE A 116 -7.38 9.72 -12.21
N ASN A 117 -6.37 8.86 -12.18
CA ASN A 117 -5.41 8.79 -13.28
C ASN A 117 -5.90 7.78 -14.33
N ILE A 118 -5.91 8.21 -15.59
CA ILE A 118 -6.27 7.40 -16.75
C ILE A 118 -5.26 7.62 -17.89
N ASN A 119 -5.24 6.69 -18.84
CA ASN A 119 -4.49 6.88 -20.08
C ASN A 119 -5.18 7.93 -20.98
N PRO A 120 -4.46 8.82 -21.69
CA PRO A 120 -5.04 9.80 -22.61
C PRO A 120 -5.93 9.19 -23.71
N ASP A 121 -5.59 8.01 -24.22
CA ASP A 121 -6.40 7.30 -25.21
C ASP A 121 -7.78 6.91 -24.66
N ASP A 122 -7.83 6.51 -23.38
CA ASP A 122 -9.09 6.23 -22.70
C ASP A 122 -9.92 7.52 -22.49
N GLY A 123 -9.24 8.65 -22.19
CA GLY A 123 -9.90 9.96 -22.15
C GLY A 123 -10.61 10.28 -23.46
N SER A 124 -9.90 10.13 -24.58
CA SER A 124 -10.46 10.31 -25.93
C SER A 124 -11.62 9.35 -26.21
N LYS A 125 -11.46 8.08 -25.87
CA LYS A 125 -12.47 7.03 -26.09
C LYS A 125 -13.78 7.28 -25.34
N TYR A 126 -13.70 7.85 -24.15
CA TYR A 126 -14.87 8.11 -23.28
C TYR A 126 -15.32 9.59 -23.33
N SER A 127 -14.73 10.39 -24.23
CA SER A 127 -15.03 11.84 -24.38
C SER A 127 -14.88 12.61 -23.07
N ILE A 128 -13.77 12.42 -22.41
CA ILE A 128 -13.38 13.05 -21.15
C ILE A 128 -12.04 13.74 -21.35
N ASN A 129 -11.91 14.99 -20.93
CA ASN A 129 -10.68 15.75 -21.03
C ASN A 129 -9.90 15.75 -19.71
N ASP A 130 -8.60 16.04 -19.81
CA ASP A 130 -7.74 16.23 -18.63
C ASP A 130 -8.27 17.39 -17.78
N GLY A 131 -8.31 17.21 -16.47
CA GLY A 131 -8.82 18.17 -15.51
C GLY A 131 -10.33 18.17 -15.31
N GLU A 132 -11.11 17.49 -16.14
CA GLU A 132 -12.57 17.37 -15.95
C GLU A 132 -12.92 16.45 -14.78
N VAL A 133 -14.12 16.61 -14.24
CA VAL A 133 -14.68 15.70 -13.25
C VAL A 133 -15.42 14.57 -13.95
N ALA A 134 -15.08 13.35 -13.66
CA ALA A 134 -15.77 12.18 -14.15
C ALA A 134 -16.28 11.29 -13.01
N ARG A 135 -17.25 10.44 -13.33
CA ARG A 135 -17.84 9.47 -12.41
C ARG A 135 -17.33 8.08 -12.73
N ILE A 136 -16.77 7.42 -11.72
CA ILE A 136 -16.36 6.02 -11.79
C ILE A 136 -17.42 5.17 -11.09
N ILE A 137 -17.84 4.10 -11.73
CA ILE A 137 -18.93 3.24 -11.26
C ILE A 137 -18.46 1.79 -11.27
N SER A 138 -18.69 1.10 -10.18
CA SER A 138 -18.57 -0.36 -10.05
C SER A 138 -19.94 -1.00 -9.81
N LYS A 139 -19.97 -2.31 -9.59
CA LYS A 139 -21.21 -3.01 -9.17
C LYS A 139 -21.71 -2.56 -7.80
N ARG A 140 -20.85 -1.96 -6.95
CA ARG A 140 -21.13 -1.66 -5.53
C ARG A 140 -21.44 -0.19 -5.28
N GLY A 141 -20.89 0.68 -6.08
CA GLY A 141 -21.09 2.10 -5.86
C GLY A 141 -20.46 2.97 -6.94
N LYS A 142 -20.44 4.25 -6.64
CA LYS A 142 -19.89 5.28 -7.52
C LYS A 142 -19.11 6.31 -6.73
N LEU A 143 -18.13 6.92 -7.36
CA LEU A 143 -17.44 8.11 -6.87
C LEU A 143 -17.16 9.08 -8.01
N GLU A 144 -16.88 10.31 -7.66
CA GLU A 144 -16.49 11.36 -8.60
C GLU A 144 -15.13 11.91 -8.19
N GLY A 145 -14.32 12.26 -9.18
CA GLY A 145 -13.01 12.84 -8.98
C GLY A 145 -12.52 13.51 -10.25
N LYS A 146 -11.46 14.28 -10.09
CA LYS A 146 -10.81 14.99 -11.18
C LYS A 146 -9.97 14.02 -12.00
N ILE A 147 -10.16 14.03 -13.29
CA ILE A 147 -9.36 13.23 -14.22
C ILE A 147 -7.98 13.85 -14.39
N VAL A 148 -6.97 13.01 -14.34
CA VAL A 148 -5.58 13.38 -14.63
C VAL A 148 -5.03 12.38 -15.65
N PHE A 149 -4.64 12.89 -16.81
CA PHE A 149 -4.04 12.07 -17.84
C PHE A 149 -2.61 11.67 -17.45
N SER A 150 -2.26 10.42 -17.70
CA SER A 150 -0.95 9.90 -17.35
C SER A 150 -0.50 8.82 -18.36
N ASP A 151 0.63 9.08 -19.03
CA ASP A 151 1.28 8.11 -19.93
C ASP A 151 1.81 6.87 -19.18
N LYS A 152 1.86 6.91 -17.85
CA LYS A 152 2.21 5.76 -17.00
C LYS A 152 1.06 4.76 -16.87
N MET A 153 -0.16 5.18 -17.18
CA MET A 153 -1.35 4.31 -17.17
C MET A 153 -1.45 3.57 -18.49
N LYS A 154 -1.74 2.29 -18.43
CA LYS A 154 -2.08 1.52 -19.65
C LYS A 154 -3.54 1.78 -20.02
N SER A 155 -3.82 1.77 -21.31
CA SER A 155 -5.22 1.85 -21.77
C SER A 155 -6.03 0.68 -21.20
N GLY A 156 -7.21 0.98 -20.69
CA GLY A 156 -8.07 0.05 -19.98
C GLY A 156 -7.88 0.02 -18.46
N GLU A 157 -6.95 0.81 -17.91
CA GLU A 157 -6.68 0.88 -16.47
C GLU A 157 -7.00 2.27 -15.90
N ILE A 158 -7.58 2.29 -14.70
CA ILE A 158 -7.81 3.49 -13.91
C ILE A 158 -7.08 3.36 -12.58
N PHE A 159 -6.39 4.39 -12.13
CA PHE A 159 -5.81 4.44 -10.79
C PHE A 159 -6.55 5.45 -9.91
N ILE A 160 -6.94 5.00 -8.72
CA ILE A 160 -7.55 5.84 -7.68
C ILE A 160 -6.80 5.63 -6.37
N PRO A 161 -6.33 6.69 -5.71
CA PRO A 161 -5.64 6.55 -4.43
C PRO A 161 -6.59 6.16 -3.30
N PHE A 162 -6.05 5.48 -2.28
CA PHE A 162 -6.83 5.08 -1.08
C PHE A 162 -7.33 6.27 -0.25
N VAL A 163 -6.69 7.42 -0.39
CA VAL A 163 -7.01 8.56 0.44
C VAL A 163 -8.47 8.94 0.30
N LYS A 164 -9.13 9.11 1.44
CA LYS A 164 -10.49 9.66 1.48
C LYS A 164 -10.41 11.18 1.46
N LEU A 165 -10.57 11.77 0.29
CA LEU A 165 -10.71 13.21 0.11
C LEU A 165 -12.19 13.54 -0.11
N ASN A 166 -12.68 14.55 0.58
CA ASN A 166 -14.10 14.90 0.61
C ASN A 166 -14.98 13.72 1.11
N LYS A 167 -16.11 13.45 0.43
CA LYS A 167 -17.04 12.37 0.75
C LYS A 167 -16.67 11.03 0.10
N PHE A 168 -15.70 11.00 -0.83
CA PHE A 168 -15.38 9.82 -1.62
C PHE A 168 -14.15 9.08 -1.12
N ALA A 169 -14.16 7.77 -1.30
CA ALA A 169 -13.04 6.87 -1.07
C ALA A 169 -13.08 5.73 -2.08
N ALA A 170 -11.92 5.24 -2.51
CA ALA A 170 -11.81 4.11 -3.44
C ALA A 170 -12.59 2.87 -2.98
N ASN A 171 -12.75 2.69 -1.67
CA ASN A 171 -13.48 1.57 -1.08
C ASN A 171 -14.98 1.51 -1.45
N PHE A 172 -15.56 2.59 -1.96
CA PHE A 172 -16.93 2.52 -2.51
C PHE A 172 -17.01 1.69 -3.79
N LEU A 173 -15.87 1.45 -4.44
CA LEU A 173 -15.81 0.74 -5.70
C LEU A 173 -15.24 -0.68 -5.58
N THR A 174 -14.37 -0.92 -4.56
CA THR A 174 -13.61 -2.17 -4.43
C THR A 174 -14.51 -3.38 -4.17
N ASN A 175 -14.09 -4.56 -4.68
CA ASN A 175 -14.80 -5.80 -4.44
C ASN A 175 -14.56 -6.34 -3.02
N SER A 176 -15.34 -7.36 -2.62
CA SER A 176 -15.24 -8.00 -1.31
C SER A 176 -14.48 -9.34 -1.34
N ALA A 177 -13.88 -9.69 -2.47
CA ALA A 177 -13.10 -10.90 -2.59
C ALA A 177 -11.83 -10.83 -1.73
N TYR A 178 -11.43 -11.96 -1.20
CA TYR A 178 -10.24 -12.08 -0.36
C TYR A 178 -9.60 -13.46 -0.51
N ASP A 179 -8.32 -13.52 -0.26
CA ASP A 179 -7.62 -14.80 -0.21
C ASP A 179 -8.21 -15.72 0.86
N PRO A 180 -8.57 -16.96 0.54
CA PRO A 180 -9.26 -17.84 1.47
C PRO A 180 -8.42 -18.23 2.71
N THR A 181 -7.10 -18.17 2.60
CA THR A 181 -6.17 -18.53 3.68
C THR A 181 -5.72 -17.32 4.48
N SER A 182 -5.10 -16.34 3.81
CA SER A 182 -4.51 -15.16 4.45
C SER A 182 -5.52 -14.05 4.74
N LYS A 183 -6.73 -14.12 4.14
CA LYS A 183 -7.78 -13.10 4.23
C LYS A 183 -7.37 -11.73 3.69
N ILE A 184 -6.34 -11.69 2.84
CA ILE A 184 -5.93 -10.46 2.16
C ILE A 184 -6.99 -10.06 1.14
N PRO A 185 -7.55 -8.84 1.19
CA PRO A 185 -8.58 -8.40 0.25
C PRO A 185 -8.00 -8.08 -1.12
N GLU A 186 -8.77 -8.40 -2.16
CA GLU A 186 -8.44 -8.15 -3.56
C GLU A 186 -8.87 -6.72 -3.98
N TYR A 187 -8.33 -5.72 -3.33
CA TYR A 187 -8.74 -4.33 -3.57
C TYR A 187 -7.99 -3.62 -4.70
N LYS A 188 -7.04 -4.29 -5.36
CA LYS A 188 -6.25 -3.72 -6.46
C LYS A 188 -6.77 -4.07 -7.85
N VAL A 189 -7.77 -4.93 -7.95
CA VAL A 189 -8.39 -5.30 -9.22
C VAL A 189 -9.91 -5.32 -9.05
N CYS A 190 -10.58 -4.35 -9.64
CA CYS A 190 -12.04 -4.28 -9.69
C CYS A 190 -12.47 -3.80 -11.07
N ALA A 191 -13.56 -4.34 -11.58
CA ALA A 191 -14.11 -3.88 -12.85
C ALA A 191 -14.98 -2.63 -12.65
N VAL A 192 -14.69 -1.61 -13.45
CA VAL A 192 -15.38 -0.31 -13.39
C VAL A 192 -15.71 0.21 -14.79
N ARG A 193 -16.59 1.20 -14.85
CA ARG A 193 -16.79 2.05 -16.02
C ARG A 193 -16.66 3.50 -15.62
N ILE A 194 -16.39 4.35 -16.60
CA ILE A 194 -16.29 5.79 -16.47
C ILE A 194 -17.44 6.44 -17.21
N GLU A 195 -17.98 7.50 -16.64
CA GLU A 195 -19.02 8.33 -17.24
C GLU A 195 -18.64 9.82 -17.10
N ASN A 196 -18.86 10.59 -18.15
CA ASN A 196 -18.85 12.04 -18.08
C ASN A 196 -20.00 12.51 -17.19
N VAL A 197 -19.81 13.54 -16.38
CA VAL A 197 -20.83 14.11 -15.48
C VAL A 197 -21.37 15.48 -15.95
N ASN A 198 -20.86 15.97 -17.10
CA ASN A 198 -21.31 17.19 -17.76
C ASN A 198 -22.51 16.93 -18.66
#